data_cd7d540dec2b06ee40ed24182e4f6fe4
#
_entry.id   cd7d540dec2b06ee40ed24182e4f6fe4
#
_cell.length_a   1.000
_cell.length_b   1.000
_cell.length_c   1.000
_cell.angle_alpha   90.00
_cell.angle_beta   90.00
_cell.angle_gamma   90.00
#
_symmetry.space_group_name_H-M   'P 1'
#
loop_
_entity.id
_entity.type
_entity.pdbx_description
1 polymer ?
#
loop_
_entity_poly.entity_id
_entity_poly.type
_entity_poly.pdbx_seq_one_letter_code
_entity_poly.pdbx_strand_id
1 'polypeptide(L)'
;HNVMGVRVDNWEEILSSELRKKRQFVRGESDCVYFALSLVKAITNIDITVSIKEEYGEYKTKLGYKKLIMDHWEKYGKSKMVEPSIYGAINYLCGKESFPEISPNLSQRGDLVMTILRNEYALGIKVGQGACFIAYDGTCVERPTSELIHAWAIR
;
A
#
# COMPACT_ATOMS: atom_id res chain seq x y z
N HIS A 1 2.83 -25.49 2.27
CA HIS A 1 1.65 -24.70 2.66
C HIS A 1 1.87 -24.04 4.03
N ASN A 2 1.63 -22.75 4.12
CA ASN A 2 1.74 -22.03 5.36
C ASN A 2 0.34 -21.83 5.98
N VAL A 3 -0.03 -22.70 6.91
CA VAL A 3 -1.34 -22.65 7.55
C VAL A 3 -1.48 -21.48 8.54
N MET A 4 -0.35 -20.83 8.91
CA MET A 4 -0.34 -19.74 9.87
C MET A 4 -0.31 -18.37 9.21
N GLY A 5 -0.07 -18.31 7.90
CA GLY A 5 0.04 -17.05 7.17
C GLY A 5 -1.04 -16.88 6.12
N VAL A 6 -1.12 -15.67 5.58
CA VAL A 6 -2.14 -15.32 4.57
C VAL A 6 -1.61 -15.45 3.14
N ARG A 7 -0.31 -15.59 2.95
CA ARG A 7 0.29 -15.64 1.62
C ARG A 7 0.07 -17.00 0.97
N VAL A 8 -0.18 -16.98 -0.35
CA VAL A 8 -0.29 -18.23 -1.13
C VAL A 8 1.07 -18.93 -1.22
N ASP A 9 1.09 -20.23 -1.50
CA ASP A 9 2.32 -21.05 -1.43
C ASP A 9 3.44 -20.53 -2.33
N ASN A 10 3.13 -20.09 -3.54
CA ASN A 10 4.12 -19.60 -4.51
C ASN A 10 4.19 -18.09 -4.58
N TRP A 11 3.94 -17.42 -3.48
CA TRP A 11 3.84 -15.94 -3.45
C TRP A 11 5.12 -15.25 -3.93
N GLU A 12 6.30 -15.82 -3.68
CA GLU A 12 7.57 -15.20 -4.07
C GLU A 12 7.70 -15.12 -5.60
N GLU A 13 7.33 -16.20 -6.29
CA GLU A 13 7.33 -16.23 -7.76
C GLU A 13 6.28 -15.29 -8.32
N ILE A 14 5.10 -15.26 -7.71
CA ILE A 14 4.02 -14.36 -8.11
C ILE A 14 4.46 -12.91 -7.96
N LEU A 15 5.04 -12.55 -6.82
CA LEU A 15 5.52 -11.19 -6.58
C LEU A 15 6.57 -10.80 -7.61
N SER A 16 7.55 -11.65 -7.86
CA SER A 16 8.59 -11.39 -8.86
C SER A 16 8.00 -11.17 -10.26
N SER A 17 7.03 -12.00 -10.64
CA SER A 17 6.34 -11.87 -11.93
C SER A 17 5.57 -10.56 -12.02
N GLU A 18 4.83 -10.21 -10.97
CA GLU A 18 4.06 -8.96 -10.94
C GLU A 18 4.97 -7.72 -11.02
N LEU A 19 6.12 -7.75 -10.34
CA LEU A 19 7.06 -6.63 -10.37
C LEU A 19 7.70 -6.41 -11.73
N ARG A 20 7.74 -7.42 -12.59
CA ARG A 20 8.28 -7.31 -13.95
C ARG A 20 7.28 -6.79 -14.98
N LYS A 21 6.00 -6.70 -14.64
CA LYS A 21 4.97 -6.22 -15.57
C LYS A 21 5.15 -4.74 -15.85
N LYS A 22 4.96 -4.33 -17.09
CA LYS A 22 4.89 -2.92 -17.46
C LYS A 22 3.57 -2.34 -16.97
N ARG A 23 3.64 -1.14 -16.41
CA ARG A 23 2.48 -0.46 -15.84
C ARG A 23 2.40 0.97 -16.32
N GLN A 24 1.19 1.53 -16.24
CA GLN A 24 0.96 2.96 -16.41
C GLN A 24 0.46 3.50 -15.07
N PHE A 25 0.84 4.72 -14.76
CA PHE A 25 0.30 5.40 -13.58
C PHE A 25 -1.03 6.04 -13.96
N VAL A 26 -2.13 5.53 -13.41
CA VAL A 26 -3.48 6.08 -13.64
C VAL A 26 -4.14 6.28 -12.28
N ARG A 27 -4.48 7.52 -11.97
CA ARG A 27 -5.06 7.87 -10.67
C ARG A 27 -6.35 7.07 -10.43
N GLY A 28 -6.39 6.34 -9.31
CA GLY A 28 -7.55 5.53 -8.94
C GLY A 28 -7.63 4.16 -9.61
N GLU A 29 -6.63 3.78 -10.43
CA GLU A 29 -6.59 2.48 -11.10
C GLU A 29 -5.25 1.78 -10.90
N SER A 30 -4.16 2.50 -11.10
CA SER A 30 -2.80 1.96 -10.99
C SER A 30 -1.81 3.01 -10.46
N ASP A 31 -2.29 3.88 -9.58
CA ASP A 31 -1.44 4.80 -8.83
C ASP A 31 -0.70 4.04 -7.72
N CYS A 32 0.03 4.76 -6.85
CA CYS A 32 0.86 4.11 -5.83
C CYS A 32 0.03 3.23 -4.88
N VAL A 33 -1.18 3.67 -4.51
CA VAL A 33 -2.05 2.89 -3.62
C VAL A 33 -2.52 1.62 -4.31
N TYR A 34 -3.10 1.74 -5.51
CA TYR A 34 -3.61 0.59 -6.26
C TYR A 34 -2.50 -0.34 -6.72
N PHE A 35 -1.33 0.19 -7.07
CA PHE A 35 -0.17 -0.62 -7.40
C PHE A 35 0.20 -1.54 -6.24
N ALA A 36 0.44 -0.97 -5.06
CA ALA A 36 0.87 -1.75 -3.90
C ALA A 36 -0.21 -2.75 -3.46
N LEU A 37 -1.47 -2.32 -3.43
CA LEU A 37 -2.56 -3.20 -3.00
C LEU A 37 -2.87 -4.30 -4.02
N SER A 38 -2.60 -4.07 -5.31
CA SER A 38 -2.71 -5.14 -6.32
C SER A 38 -1.67 -6.24 -6.09
N LEU A 39 -0.50 -5.87 -5.61
CA LEU A 39 0.54 -6.85 -5.26
C LEU A 39 0.15 -7.65 -4.02
N VAL A 40 -0.44 -7.00 -3.02
CA VAL A 40 -0.99 -7.71 -1.85
C VAL A 40 -2.05 -8.71 -2.29
N LYS A 41 -2.96 -8.31 -3.17
CA LYS A 41 -3.98 -9.22 -3.71
C LYS A 41 -3.34 -10.41 -4.42
N ALA A 42 -2.32 -10.17 -5.23
CA ALA A 42 -1.65 -11.24 -5.98
C ALA A 42 -1.04 -12.30 -5.07
N ILE A 43 -0.47 -11.89 -3.93
CA ILE A 43 0.23 -12.83 -3.05
C ILE A 43 -0.63 -13.37 -1.89
N THR A 44 -1.83 -12.83 -1.68
CA THR A 44 -2.70 -13.23 -0.55
C THR A 44 -4.13 -13.56 -0.96
N ASN A 45 -4.58 -13.13 -2.13
CA ASN A 45 -5.98 -13.11 -2.56
C ASN A 45 -6.87 -12.15 -1.74
N ILE A 46 -6.29 -11.29 -0.92
CA ILE A 46 -7.02 -10.27 -0.16
C ILE A 46 -6.96 -8.95 -0.94
N ASP A 47 -8.12 -8.46 -1.35
CA ASP A 47 -8.25 -7.25 -2.16
C ASP A 47 -8.71 -6.06 -1.31
N ILE A 48 -7.74 -5.33 -0.76
CA ILE A 48 -8.01 -4.15 0.07
C ILE A 48 -8.64 -3.02 -0.76
N THR A 49 -8.45 -3.02 -2.09
CA THR A 49 -9.05 -1.98 -2.94
C THR A 49 -10.57 -2.03 -2.92
N VAL A 50 -11.17 -3.20 -2.70
CA VAL A 50 -12.63 -3.33 -2.51
C VAL A 50 -13.05 -2.54 -1.28
N SER A 51 -12.31 -2.66 -0.19
CA SER A 51 -12.60 -1.92 1.04
C SER A 51 -12.49 -0.41 0.85
N ILE A 52 -11.53 0.05 0.04
CA ILE A 52 -11.41 1.47 -0.30
C ILE A 52 -12.69 1.94 -0.99
N LYS A 53 -13.14 1.21 -1.99
CA LYS A 53 -14.33 1.59 -2.77
C LYS A 53 -15.59 1.57 -1.93
N GLU A 54 -15.74 0.59 -1.05
CA GLU A 54 -16.88 0.47 -0.16
C GLU A 54 -16.91 1.59 0.89
N GLU A 55 -15.75 1.92 1.47
CA GLU A 55 -15.65 2.90 2.55
C GLU A 55 -15.65 4.34 2.05
N TYR A 56 -14.98 4.62 0.94
CA TYR A 56 -14.73 5.99 0.47
C TYR A 56 -15.22 6.26 -0.95
N GLY A 57 -15.65 5.24 -1.69
CA GLY A 57 -15.99 5.38 -3.09
C GLY A 57 -14.77 5.35 -4.00
N GLU A 58 -15.01 5.45 -5.29
CA GLU A 58 -13.95 5.49 -6.29
C GLU A 58 -13.43 6.91 -6.48
N TYR A 59 -12.14 7.04 -6.74
CA TYR A 59 -11.58 8.31 -7.19
C TYR A 59 -10.84 8.11 -8.52
N LYS A 60 -10.82 9.15 -9.35
CA LYS A 60 -10.16 9.12 -10.66
C LYS A 60 -9.27 10.33 -10.88
N THR A 61 -9.24 11.25 -9.92
CA THR A 61 -8.48 12.49 -10.01
C THR A 61 -7.70 12.70 -8.73
N LYS A 62 -6.71 13.60 -8.76
CA LYS A 62 -5.98 13.98 -7.55
C LYS A 62 -6.91 14.63 -6.52
N LEU A 63 -7.90 15.39 -6.97
CA LEU A 63 -8.88 16.00 -6.08
C LEU A 63 -9.71 14.94 -5.37
N GLY A 64 -10.16 13.92 -6.10
CA GLY A 64 -10.88 12.78 -5.52
C GLY A 64 -10.03 12.00 -4.54
N TYR A 65 -8.75 11.83 -4.82
CA TYR A 65 -7.81 11.22 -3.90
C TYR A 65 -7.68 12.01 -2.61
N LYS A 66 -7.56 13.33 -2.70
CA LYS A 66 -7.52 14.21 -1.52
C LYS A 66 -8.83 14.14 -0.73
N LYS A 67 -9.97 14.02 -1.42
CA LYS A 67 -11.27 13.86 -0.78
C LYS A 67 -11.33 12.58 0.06
N LEU A 68 -10.78 11.48 -0.45
CA LEU A 68 -10.68 10.22 0.29
C LEU A 68 -9.93 10.43 1.61
N ILE A 69 -8.79 11.11 1.55
CA ILE A 69 -7.96 11.40 2.73
C ILE A 69 -8.78 12.20 3.75
N MET A 70 -9.50 13.21 3.30
CA MET A 70 -10.31 14.06 4.19
C MET A 70 -11.52 13.30 4.74
N ASP A 71 -12.19 12.47 3.94
CA ASP A 71 -13.31 11.66 4.38
C ASP A 71 -12.87 10.69 5.49
N HIS A 72 -11.71 10.05 5.32
CA HIS A 72 -11.15 9.19 6.37
C HIS A 72 -10.86 9.98 7.63
N TRP A 73 -10.21 11.13 7.49
CA TRP A 73 -9.84 11.96 8.62
C TRP A 73 -11.07 12.42 9.41
N GLU A 74 -12.14 12.86 8.72
CA GLU A 74 -13.38 13.28 9.37
C GLU A 74 -14.02 12.12 10.16
N LYS A 75 -13.99 10.91 9.62
CA LYS A 75 -14.59 9.75 10.28
C LYS A 75 -13.75 9.21 11.45
N TYR A 76 -12.43 9.14 11.30
CA TYR A 76 -11.58 8.37 12.21
C TYR A 76 -10.37 9.13 12.76
N GLY A 77 -9.81 10.06 12.02
CA GLY A 77 -8.56 10.73 12.39
C GLY A 77 -8.75 11.95 13.28
N LYS A 78 -9.81 12.73 13.03
CA LYS A 78 -10.06 13.99 13.71
C LYS A 78 -10.18 13.82 15.22
N SER A 79 -10.89 12.80 15.66
CA SER A 79 -11.08 12.52 17.10
C SER A 79 -9.79 12.09 17.78
N LYS A 80 -8.81 11.60 17.03
CA LYS A 80 -7.50 11.18 17.53
C LYS A 80 -6.45 12.28 17.41
N MET A 81 -6.85 13.46 16.94
CA MET A 81 -5.97 14.63 16.80
C MET A 81 -4.75 14.37 15.92
N VAL A 82 -4.91 13.53 14.89
CA VAL A 82 -3.86 13.28 13.91
C VAL A 82 -4.12 14.09 12.63
N GLU A 83 -3.06 14.32 11.86
CA GLU A 83 -3.15 15.05 10.60
C GLU A 83 -3.84 14.20 9.52
N PRO A 84 -4.59 14.82 8.58
CA PRO A 84 -5.11 14.11 7.43
C PRO A 84 -3.99 13.55 6.58
N SER A 85 -4.02 12.25 6.28
CA SER A 85 -3.02 11.61 5.43
C SER A 85 -3.54 10.28 4.88
N ILE A 86 -2.95 9.85 3.76
CA ILE A 86 -3.25 8.51 3.24
C ILE A 86 -2.75 7.42 4.20
N TYR A 87 -1.73 7.70 4.99
CA TYR A 87 -1.26 6.78 6.01
C TYR A 87 -2.41 6.35 6.93
N GLY A 88 -3.21 7.31 7.40
CA GLY A 88 -4.33 6.99 8.29
C GLY A 88 -5.32 6.03 7.65
N ALA A 89 -5.69 6.27 6.40
CA ALA A 89 -6.61 5.40 5.68
C ALA A 89 -6.03 3.98 5.48
N ILE A 90 -4.78 3.89 5.06
CA ILE A 90 -4.11 2.59 4.85
C ILE A 90 -3.98 1.84 6.16
N ASN A 91 -3.58 2.52 7.24
CA ASN A 91 -3.45 1.88 8.55
C ASN A 91 -4.80 1.32 9.04
N TYR A 92 -5.87 2.08 8.85
CA TYR A 92 -7.22 1.63 9.21
C TYR A 92 -7.62 0.38 8.41
N LEU A 93 -7.41 0.41 7.09
CA LEU A 93 -7.78 -0.71 6.22
C LEU A 93 -6.94 -1.96 6.49
N CYS A 94 -5.65 -1.79 6.74
CA CYS A 94 -4.77 -2.90 7.12
C CYS A 94 -5.20 -3.50 8.46
N GLY A 95 -5.62 -2.66 9.41
CA GLY A 95 -6.13 -3.13 10.69
C GLY A 95 -7.36 -4.01 10.55
N LYS A 96 -8.25 -3.69 9.62
CA LYS A 96 -9.45 -4.49 9.34
C LYS A 96 -9.10 -5.89 8.83
N GLU A 97 -7.96 -6.03 8.16
CA GLU A 97 -7.48 -7.32 7.64
C GLU A 97 -6.51 -8.00 8.61
N SER A 98 -6.33 -7.46 9.80
CA SER A 98 -5.38 -7.96 10.80
C SER A 98 -3.93 -7.91 10.31
N PHE A 99 -3.59 -6.93 9.49
CA PHE A 99 -2.23 -6.65 9.07
C PHE A 99 -1.66 -5.56 9.98
N PRO A 100 -0.83 -5.92 10.98
CA PRO A 100 -0.34 -4.94 11.93
C PRO A 100 0.72 -4.03 11.33
N GLU A 101 0.74 -2.80 11.80
CA GLU A 101 1.86 -1.91 11.51
C GLU A 101 3.09 -2.39 12.30
N ILE A 102 4.26 -2.41 11.64
CA ILE A 102 5.52 -2.83 12.23
C ILE A 102 6.57 -1.76 11.93
N SER A 103 7.70 -1.84 12.65
CA SER A 103 8.83 -1.00 12.30
C SER A 103 9.32 -1.32 10.89
N PRO A 104 9.65 -0.32 10.05
CA PRO A 104 10.19 -0.58 8.72
C PRO A 104 11.40 -1.51 8.72
N ASN A 105 12.24 -1.47 9.75
CA ASN A 105 13.41 -2.34 9.86
C ASN A 105 13.03 -3.82 10.01
N LEU A 106 11.81 -4.11 10.41
CA LEU A 106 11.30 -5.48 10.55
C LEU A 106 10.52 -5.94 9.31
N SER A 107 10.37 -5.07 8.31
CA SER A 107 9.66 -5.43 7.09
C SER A 107 10.42 -6.47 6.30
N GLN A 108 9.65 -7.38 5.69
CA GLN A 108 10.16 -8.47 4.87
C GLN A 108 9.57 -8.37 3.48
N ARG A 109 10.21 -9.02 2.52
CA ARG A 109 9.72 -9.06 1.14
C ARG A 109 8.23 -9.39 1.11
N GLY A 110 7.46 -8.58 0.38
CA GLY A 110 6.01 -8.74 0.28
C GLY A 110 5.20 -7.95 1.30
N ASP A 111 5.83 -7.31 2.27
CA ASP A 111 5.12 -6.42 3.20
C ASP A 111 4.82 -5.09 2.53
N LEU A 112 3.71 -4.44 2.93
CA LEU A 112 3.40 -3.07 2.53
C LEU A 112 4.33 -2.11 3.24
N VAL A 113 4.77 -1.09 2.52
CA VAL A 113 5.64 -0.05 3.08
C VAL A 113 5.24 1.32 2.56
N MET A 114 5.68 2.35 3.25
CA MET A 114 5.36 3.73 2.89
C MET A 114 6.59 4.61 3.06
N THR A 115 6.79 5.50 2.11
CA THR A 115 7.84 6.52 2.15
C THR A 115 7.26 7.87 1.72
N ILE A 116 8.12 8.88 1.66
CA ILE A 116 7.75 10.19 1.11
C ILE A 116 8.45 10.35 -0.24
N LEU A 117 7.67 10.57 -1.29
CA LEU A 117 8.15 10.93 -2.62
C LEU A 117 7.51 12.26 -3.01
N ARG A 118 8.32 13.23 -3.42
CA ARG A 118 7.83 14.55 -3.86
C ARG A 118 6.89 15.19 -2.83
N ASN A 119 7.27 15.13 -1.57
CA ASN A 119 6.54 15.70 -0.43
C ASN A 119 5.17 15.05 -0.18
N GLU A 120 4.91 13.86 -0.74
CA GLU A 120 3.68 13.11 -0.52
C GLU A 120 4.00 11.70 -0.04
N TYR A 121 3.13 11.12 0.79
CA TYR A 121 3.24 9.72 1.14
C TYR A 121 3.00 8.85 -0.10
N ALA A 122 3.85 7.87 -0.29
CA ALA A 122 3.72 6.88 -1.35
C ALA A 122 3.69 5.48 -0.73
N LEU A 123 2.74 4.67 -1.18
CA LEU A 123 2.62 3.27 -0.76
C LEU A 123 3.38 2.40 -1.74
N GLY A 124 4.07 1.40 -1.24
CA GLY A 124 4.85 0.47 -2.06
C GLY A 124 4.94 -0.90 -1.43
N ILE A 125 5.84 -1.70 -1.96
CA ILE A 125 6.03 -3.09 -1.53
C ILE A 125 7.51 -3.35 -1.22
N LYS A 126 7.78 -4.05 -0.13
CA LYS A 126 9.14 -4.46 0.24
C LYS A 126 9.62 -5.56 -0.69
N VAL A 127 10.84 -5.41 -1.22
CA VAL A 127 11.35 -6.34 -2.25
C VAL A 127 12.68 -7.01 -1.91
N GLY A 128 13.30 -6.67 -0.84
CA GLY A 128 14.60 -7.21 -0.43
C GLY A 128 15.24 -6.23 0.51
N GLN A 129 16.36 -5.63 0.11
CA GLN A 129 17.04 -4.59 0.89
C GLN A 129 16.33 -3.25 0.81
N GLY A 130 15.31 -3.13 -0.03
CA GLY A 130 14.57 -1.91 -0.21
C GLY A 130 13.13 -2.19 -0.63
N ALA A 131 12.49 -1.20 -1.24
CA ALA A 131 11.10 -1.26 -1.61
C ALA A 131 10.86 -0.64 -2.99
N CYS A 132 9.80 -1.08 -3.66
CA CYS A 132 9.37 -0.56 -4.97
C CYS A 132 8.15 0.32 -4.83
N PHE A 133 8.17 1.46 -5.50
CA PHE A 133 7.06 2.41 -5.59
C PHE A 133 6.82 2.73 -7.06
N ILE A 134 5.57 2.92 -7.47
CA ILE A 134 5.30 3.30 -8.85
C ILE A 134 5.48 4.81 -9.03
N ALA A 135 6.23 5.20 -10.05
CA ALA A 135 6.39 6.60 -10.44
C ALA A 135 5.30 7.02 -11.43
N TYR A 136 5.18 8.34 -11.68
CA TYR A 136 4.18 8.86 -12.62
C TYR A 136 4.35 8.36 -14.04
N ASP A 137 5.56 7.96 -14.42
CA ASP A 137 5.83 7.37 -15.76
C ASP A 137 5.58 5.86 -15.80
N GLY A 138 5.10 5.26 -14.70
CA GLY A 138 4.82 3.83 -14.61
C GLY A 138 5.99 2.97 -14.24
N THR A 139 7.19 3.54 -14.10
CA THR A 139 8.37 2.77 -13.70
C THR A 139 8.39 2.51 -12.20
N CYS A 140 9.15 1.50 -11.80
CA CYS A 140 9.39 1.19 -10.41
C CYS A 140 10.52 2.06 -9.87
N VAL A 141 10.25 2.82 -8.82
CA VAL A 141 11.27 3.59 -8.10
C VAL A 141 11.65 2.80 -6.87
N GLU A 142 12.94 2.51 -6.72
CA GLU A 142 13.43 1.81 -5.54
C GLU A 142 13.91 2.79 -4.47
N ARG A 143 13.65 2.44 -3.20
CA ARG A 143 14.15 3.17 -2.04
C ARG A 143 14.71 2.17 -1.04
N PRO A 144 15.83 2.50 -0.37
CA PRO A 144 16.36 1.61 0.66
C PRO A 144 15.47 1.59 1.89
N THR A 145 15.57 0.52 2.68
CA THR A 145 14.78 0.34 3.89
C THR A 145 14.92 1.54 4.85
N SER A 146 16.08 2.17 4.89
CA SER A 146 16.32 3.33 5.77
C SER A 146 15.48 4.56 5.45
N GLU A 147 14.88 4.62 4.25
CA GLU A 147 13.99 5.72 3.86
C GLU A 147 12.51 5.39 4.03
N LEU A 148 12.18 4.20 4.51
CA LEU A 148 10.79 3.81 4.76
C LEU A 148 10.34 4.37 6.10
N ILE A 149 9.10 4.89 6.13
CA ILE A 149 8.54 5.56 7.31
C ILE A 149 7.54 4.66 8.02
N HIS A 150 6.76 3.90 7.26
CA HIS A 150 5.77 2.98 7.79
C HIS A 150 5.86 1.64 7.07
N ALA A 151 5.47 0.58 7.77
CA ALA A 151 5.38 -0.76 7.18
C ALA A 151 4.26 -1.55 7.87
N TRP A 152 3.66 -2.48 7.11
CA TRP A 152 2.63 -3.38 7.60
C TRP A 152 2.99 -4.80 7.23
N ALA A 153 2.86 -5.69 8.21
CA ALA A 153 3.17 -7.11 7.99
C ALA A 153 2.02 -7.79 7.24
N ILE A 154 2.27 -8.20 6.01
CA ILE A 154 1.32 -8.90 5.15
C ILE A 154 1.65 -10.40 5.20
N ARG A 155 1.43 -11.02 6.36
CA ARG A 155 1.76 -12.42 6.59
C ARG A 155 0.99 -13.02 7.76
#